data_1b7263c10a2838b8ca1e933dc63470ce
#
_entry.id   1b7263c10a2838b8ca1e933dc63470ce
#
_cell.length_a   1.000
_cell.length_b   1.000
_cell.length_c   1.000
_cell.angle_alpha   90.00
_cell.angle_beta   90.00
_cell.angle_gamma   90.00
#
_symmetry.space_group_name_H-M   'P 1'
#
loop_
_entity.id
_entity.type
_entity.pdbx_description
1 polymer ?
#
loop_
_entity_poly.entity_id
_entity_poly.type
_entity_poly.pdbx_seq_one_letter_code
_entity_poly.pdbx_strand_id
1 'polypeptide(L)'
;VHLARKANFVKVVYDDAQVERFKPIIEDELRKMVQTWSRRTGNVYQDTVVAYGRAALKWAGVPGSDADLDPWAERLGQIVEGFGHMPAGHALAWVNRARCDKWAANLIDKQRSGEINAPEGTALCEWARFRGTDGDLLDAKLAGIELQNSTRPAIAVSRFAAFAARYLVLYPQYRDDIAAEVESSGTLVDNEHAIAFAQEVRRISPFVPMLPAFARDDFEWDGHQIKEGQRVIIDVLGTNTDPSEWEEPLRFKPERFLGVDNAETIKAFIPQGGGDVATGHRCPGEKIAVTELAAIVSALCQPGISIDPGDLDYDPTMMPTRPRSGGRVHRG
;
A
#
# COMPACT_ATOMS: atom_id res chain seq x y z
N VAL A 1 13.95 -21.53 5.41
CA VAL A 1 12.48 -21.31 5.33
C VAL A 1 12.14 -19.87 5.01
N HIS A 2 12.57 -18.87 5.80
CA HIS A 2 12.23 -17.45 5.60
C HIS A 2 12.70 -16.92 4.22
N LEU A 3 13.95 -17.13 3.83
CA LEU A 3 14.49 -16.65 2.55
C LEU A 3 13.77 -17.25 1.33
N ALA A 4 13.38 -18.51 1.36
CA ALA A 4 12.64 -19.13 0.27
C ALA A 4 11.24 -18.52 0.11
N ARG A 5 10.50 -18.26 1.20
CA ARG A 5 9.22 -17.55 1.14
C ARG A 5 9.39 -16.11 0.65
N LYS A 6 10.43 -15.43 1.15
CA LYS A 6 10.73 -14.07 0.69
C LYS A 6 11.03 -14.00 -0.80
N ALA A 7 11.82 -14.96 -1.33
CA ALA A 7 12.11 -15.03 -2.77
C ALA A 7 10.82 -15.20 -3.60
N ASN A 8 9.90 -16.08 -3.17
CA ASN A 8 8.60 -16.24 -3.84
C ASN A 8 7.75 -14.98 -3.72
N PHE A 9 7.78 -14.31 -2.57
CA PHE A 9 7.06 -13.06 -2.36
C PHE A 9 7.58 -11.95 -3.30
N VAL A 10 8.91 -11.78 -3.39
CA VAL A 10 9.54 -10.83 -4.32
C VAL A 10 9.14 -11.13 -5.77
N LYS A 11 9.20 -12.39 -6.20
CA LYS A 11 8.74 -12.82 -7.53
C LYS A 11 7.29 -12.40 -7.82
N VAL A 12 6.41 -12.55 -6.83
CA VAL A 12 4.97 -12.28 -6.99
C VAL A 12 4.64 -10.80 -7.00
N VAL A 13 5.33 -9.95 -6.21
CA VAL A 13 4.88 -8.56 -5.99
C VAL A 13 5.86 -7.49 -6.47
N TYR A 14 7.14 -7.79 -6.70
CA TYR A 14 8.16 -6.80 -7.04
C TYR A 14 8.54 -6.79 -8.53
N ASP A 15 8.38 -7.91 -9.22
CA ASP A 15 8.72 -8.05 -10.64
C ASP A 15 7.95 -7.00 -11.47
N ASP A 16 8.64 -6.32 -12.41
CA ASP A 16 8.05 -5.28 -13.23
C ASP A 16 6.86 -5.80 -14.06
N ALA A 17 6.91 -7.06 -14.51
CA ALA A 17 5.77 -7.68 -15.19
C ALA A 17 4.51 -7.77 -14.31
N GLN A 18 4.67 -7.89 -13.00
CA GLN A 18 3.57 -7.88 -12.04
C GLN A 18 2.97 -6.48 -11.86
N VAL A 19 3.83 -5.47 -11.87
CA VAL A 19 3.42 -4.06 -11.82
C VAL A 19 2.66 -3.69 -13.11
N GLU A 20 3.20 -4.04 -14.28
CA GLU A 20 2.53 -3.81 -15.56
C GLU A 20 1.15 -4.48 -15.64
N ARG A 21 1.03 -5.69 -15.09
CA ARG A 21 -0.26 -6.39 -15.01
C ARG A 21 -1.24 -5.71 -14.03
N PHE A 22 -0.74 -5.05 -12.99
CA PHE A 22 -1.56 -4.35 -12.01
C PHE A 22 -2.15 -3.03 -12.54
N LYS A 23 -1.39 -2.30 -13.37
CA LYS A 23 -1.76 -0.97 -13.89
C LYS A 23 -3.17 -0.88 -14.48
N PRO A 24 -3.56 -1.70 -15.47
CA PRO A 24 -4.90 -1.61 -16.05
C PRO A 24 -6.00 -1.97 -15.05
N ILE A 25 -5.71 -2.85 -14.09
CA ILE A 25 -6.69 -3.28 -13.09
C ILE A 25 -6.98 -2.13 -12.12
N ILE A 26 -5.95 -1.48 -11.59
CA ILE A 26 -6.13 -0.37 -10.66
C ILE A 26 -6.77 0.84 -11.34
N GLU A 27 -6.41 1.12 -12.58
CA GLU A 27 -7.03 2.20 -13.35
C GLU A 27 -8.53 1.98 -13.54
N ASP A 28 -8.96 0.77 -13.93
CA ASP A 28 -10.37 0.42 -14.08
C ASP A 28 -11.15 0.59 -12.77
N GLU A 29 -10.59 0.08 -11.65
CA GLU A 29 -11.22 0.21 -10.34
C GLU A 29 -11.34 1.66 -9.86
N LEU A 30 -10.32 2.49 -10.10
CA LEU A 30 -10.39 3.91 -9.76
C LEU A 30 -11.37 4.69 -10.64
N ARG A 31 -11.43 4.41 -11.94
CA ARG A 31 -12.42 5.03 -12.82
C ARG A 31 -13.85 4.68 -12.39
N LYS A 32 -14.13 3.43 -12.06
CA LYS A 32 -15.42 3.00 -11.49
C LYS A 32 -15.72 3.72 -10.17
N MET A 33 -14.77 3.79 -9.27
CA MET A 33 -14.90 4.48 -7.99
C MET A 33 -15.27 5.96 -8.18
N VAL A 34 -14.52 6.69 -9.01
CA VAL A 34 -14.75 8.12 -9.30
C VAL A 34 -16.13 8.37 -9.94
N GLN A 35 -16.62 7.44 -10.76
CA GLN A 35 -17.99 7.54 -11.32
C GLN A 35 -19.06 7.53 -10.23
N THR A 36 -18.85 6.85 -9.11
CA THR A 36 -19.82 6.85 -7.99
C THR A 36 -19.96 8.21 -7.33
N TRP A 37 -18.94 9.06 -7.39
CA TRP A 37 -18.91 10.37 -6.75
C TRP A 37 -19.80 11.41 -7.43
N SER A 38 -20.26 11.16 -8.66
CA SER A 38 -21.32 11.97 -9.31
C SER A 38 -22.72 11.72 -8.72
N ARG A 39 -22.89 10.65 -7.95
CA ARG A 39 -24.17 10.23 -7.39
C ARG A 39 -24.23 10.33 -5.87
N ARG A 40 -23.08 10.45 -5.20
CA ARG A 40 -22.95 10.54 -3.75
C ARG A 40 -21.66 11.29 -3.37
N THR A 41 -21.64 11.86 -2.18
CA THR A 41 -20.40 12.28 -1.55
C THR A 41 -19.48 11.06 -1.38
N GLY A 42 -18.28 11.14 -1.91
CA GLY A 42 -17.25 10.12 -1.74
C GLY A 42 -16.41 10.37 -0.50
N ASN A 43 -15.63 9.35 -0.15
CA ASN A 43 -14.59 9.43 0.86
C ASN A 43 -13.35 8.73 0.34
N VAL A 44 -12.28 9.48 0.09
CA VAL A 44 -11.06 8.96 -0.54
C VAL A 44 -10.53 7.73 0.20
N TYR A 45 -10.43 7.80 1.53
CA TYR A 45 -9.96 6.67 2.32
C TYR A 45 -10.85 5.43 2.20
N GLN A 46 -12.15 5.58 2.46
CA GLN A 46 -13.08 4.44 2.49
C GLN A 46 -13.27 3.84 1.10
N ASP A 47 -13.41 4.69 0.09
CA ASP A 47 -13.63 4.25 -1.29
C ASP A 47 -12.38 3.59 -1.88
N THR A 48 -11.16 4.07 -1.54
CA THR A 48 -9.92 3.42 -1.95
C THR A 48 -9.67 2.11 -1.21
N VAL A 49 -10.13 1.91 0.02
CA VAL A 49 -10.07 0.59 0.69
C VAL A 49 -10.75 -0.48 -0.18
N VAL A 50 -11.91 -0.16 -0.72
CA VAL A 50 -12.66 -1.10 -1.58
C VAL A 50 -12.01 -1.23 -2.97
N ALA A 51 -11.67 -0.10 -3.61
CA ALA A 51 -11.09 -0.10 -4.96
C ALA A 51 -9.73 -0.80 -5.00
N TYR A 52 -8.82 -0.48 -4.07
CA TYR A 52 -7.52 -1.12 -3.95
C TYR A 52 -7.64 -2.60 -3.56
N GLY A 53 -8.60 -2.92 -2.68
CA GLY A 53 -8.87 -4.29 -2.29
C GLY A 53 -9.33 -5.14 -3.48
N ARG A 54 -10.28 -4.64 -4.29
CA ARG A 54 -10.70 -5.32 -5.54
C ARG A 54 -9.55 -5.46 -6.52
N ALA A 55 -8.79 -4.38 -6.74
CA ALA A 55 -7.65 -4.41 -7.65
C ALA A 55 -6.62 -5.45 -7.21
N ALA A 56 -6.24 -5.47 -5.94
CA ALA A 56 -5.28 -6.43 -5.39
C ALA A 56 -5.78 -7.87 -5.48
N LEU A 57 -7.07 -8.13 -5.18
CA LEU A 57 -7.65 -9.47 -5.26
C LEU A 57 -7.74 -9.97 -6.71
N LYS A 58 -8.18 -9.13 -7.64
CA LYS A 58 -8.21 -9.45 -9.09
C LYS A 58 -6.80 -9.72 -9.62
N TRP A 59 -5.86 -8.85 -9.30
CA TRP A 59 -4.46 -9.01 -9.66
C TRP A 59 -3.85 -10.31 -9.10
N ALA A 60 -4.22 -10.67 -7.87
CA ALA A 60 -3.80 -11.92 -7.25
C ALA A 60 -4.41 -13.17 -7.87
N GLY A 61 -5.35 -13.03 -8.81
CA GLY A 61 -6.03 -14.15 -9.46
C GLY A 61 -7.20 -14.71 -8.67
N VAL A 62 -7.73 -13.96 -7.69
CA VAL A 62 -8.93 -14.36 -6.93
C VAL A 62 -10.16 -14.20 -7.83
N PRO A 63 -10.95 -15.27 -8.05
CA PRO A 63 -12.15 -15.18 -8.88
C PRO A 63 -13.29 -14.50 -8.15
N GLY A 64 -14.18 -13.88 -8.89
CA GLY A 64 -15.41 -13.27 -8.41
C GLY A 64 -15.76 -11.96 -9.11
N SER A 65 -17.03 -11.58 -9.00
CA SER A 65 -17.50 -10.24 -9.38
C SER A 65 -17.09 -9.20 -8.34
N ASP A 66 -17.25 -7.92 -8.67
CA ASP A 66 -17.01 -6.83 -7.72
C ASP A 66 -17.79 -7.04 -6.40
N ALA A 67 -19.08 -7.44 -6.50
CA ALA A 67 -19.93 -7.71 -5.35
C ALA A 67 -19.45 -8.89 -4.48
N ASP A 68 -18.76 -9.87 -5.07
CA ASP A 68 -18.17 -10.99 -4.34
C ASP A 68 -16.88 -10.57 -3.61
N LEU A 69 -16.12 -9.64 -4.19
CA LEU A 69 -14.81 -9.20 -3.68
C LEU A 69 -14.92 -8.08 -2.63
N ASP A 70 -15.91 -7.20 -2.73
CA ASP A 70 -16.10 -6.05 -1.81
C ASP A 70 -16.08 -6.44 -0.33
N PRO A 71 -16.84 -7.48 0.11
CA PRO A 71 -16.81 -7.86 1.52
C PRO A 71 -15.43 -8.34 2.01
N TRP A 72 -14.59 -8.87 1.12
CA TRP A 72 -13.23 -9.30 1.47
C TRP A 72 -12.27 -8.15 1.49
N ALA A 73 -12.37 -7.21 0.54
CA ALA A 73 -11.63 -5.96 0.54
C ALA A 73 -11.86 -5.17 1.85
N GLU A 74 -13.13 -5.00 2.25
CA GLU A 74 -13.50 -4.33 3.50
C GLU A 74 -12.95 -5.04 4.74
N ARG A 75 -13.06 -6.39 4.82
CA ARG A 75 -12.54 -7.15 5.96
C ARG A 75 -11.02 -7.06 6.06
N LEU A 76 -10.31 -7.14 4.94
CA LEU A 76 -8.86 -6.97 4.88
C LEU A 76 -8.47 -5.54 5.31
N GLY A 77 -9.23 -4.51 4.90
CA GLY A 77 -9.07 -3.13 5.35
C GLY A 77 -9.28 -2.98 6.86
N GLN A 78 -10.30 -3.62 7.42
CA GLN A 78 -10.57 -3.61 8.87
C GLN A 78 -9.49 -4.29 9.70
N ILE A 79 -8.78 -5.29 9.14
CA ILE A 79 -7.59 -5.85 9.79
C ILE A 79 -6.50 -4.79 9.91
N VAL A 80 -6.29 -4.00 8.86
CA VAL A 80 -5.29 -2.91 8.88
C VAL A 80 -5.71 -1.78 9.83
N GLU A 81 -7.01 -1.46 9.93
CA GLU A 81 -7.55 -0.51 10.92
C GLU A 81 -7.29 -0.95 12.36
N GLY A 82 -7.27 -2.24 12.62
CA GLY A 82 -7.03 -2.78 13.96
C GLY A 82 -5.59 -2.64 14.47
N PHE A 83 -4.64 -2.23 13.64
CA PHE A 83 -3.29 -1.94 14.11
C PHE A 83 -3.31 -0.65 14.96
N GLY A 84 -2.73 -0.74 16.17
CA GLY A 84 -2.59 0.41 17.06
C GLY A 84 -3.86 0.86 17.78
N HIS A 85 -5.00 0.23 17.59
CA HIS A 85 -6.25 0.52 18.29
C HIS A 85 -6.49 -0.44 19.46
N MET A 86 -6.95 0.09 20.60
CA MET A 86 -7.34 -0.66 21.81
C MET A 86 -8.78 -0.32 22.18
N PRO A 87 -9.57 -1.22 22.79
CA PRO A 87 -9.66 -2.69 22.66
C PRO A 87 -10.79 -3.17 21.71
N ALA A 88 -11.84 -2.35 21.39
CA ALA A 88 -12.98 -2.81 20.59
C ALA A 88 -12.67 -2.98 19.09
N GLY A 89 -11.92 -2.04 18.48
CA GLY A 89 -11.48 -2.14 17.09
C GLY A 89 -10.53 -3.33 16.87
N HIS A 90 -9.74 -3.67 17.88
CA HIS A 90 -8.84 -4.81 17.86
C HIS A 90 -9.61 -6.14 17.84
N ALA A 91 -10.70 -6.27 18.60
CA ALA A 91 -11.53 -7.48 18.59
C ALA A 91 -12.15 -7.74 17.22
N LEU A 92 -12.66 -6.70 16.55
CA LEU A 92 -13.20 -6.83 15.18
C LEU A 92 -12.11 -7.24 14.18
N ALA A 93 -10.91 -6.68 14.29
CA ALA A 93 -9.77 -7.06 13.45
C ALA A 93 -9.41 -8.55 13.63
N TRP A 94 -9.42 -9.07 14.85
CA TRP A 94 -9.20 -10.51 15.11
C TRP A 94 -10.26 -11.41 14.48
N VAL A 95 -11.54 -11.04 14.59
CA VAL A 95 -12.64 -11.79 13.97
C VAL A 95 -12.49 -11.80 12.45
N ASN A 96 -12.19 -10.64 11.86
CA ASN A 96 -11.99 -10.54 10.41
C ASN A 96 -10.72 -11.29 9.97
N ARG A 97 -9.66 -11.26 10.78
CA ARG A 97 -8.45 -12.04 10.52
C ARG A 97 -8.76 -13.54 10.42
N ALA A 98 -9.48 -14.10 11.40
CA ALA A 98 -9.85 -15.50 11.40
C ALA A 98 -10.71 -15.88 10.17
N ARG A 99 -11.65 -15.00 9.78
CA ARG A 99 -12.47 -15.19 8.58
C ARG A 99 -11.65 -15.13 7.29
N CYS A 100 -10.77 -14.17 7.17
CA CYS A 100 -9.89 -14.02 5.99
C CYS A 100 -8.89 -15.18 5.90
N ASP A 101 -8.33 -15.65 7.01
CA ASP A 101 -7.42 -16.79 7.03
C ASP A 101 -8.12 -18.07 6.54
N LYS A 102 -9.36 -18.33 7.00
CA LYS A 102 -10.16 -19.46 6.54
C LYS A 102 -10.55 -19.35 5.06
N TRP A 103 -10.95 -18.15 4.62
CA TRP A 103 -11.30 -17.89 3.23
C TRP A 103 -10.10 -18.08 2.30
N ALA A 104 -8.94 -17.51 2.65
CA ALA A 104 -7.74 -17.62 1.84
C ALA A 104 -7.22 -19.08 1.78
N ALA A 105 -7.28 -19.83 2.88
CA ALA A 105 -6.96 -21.27 2.88
C ALA A 105 -7.87 -22.05 1.92
N ASN A 106 -9.17 -21.75 1.93
CA ASN A 106 -10.12 -22.39 1.01
C ASN A 106 -9.82 -22.06 -0.45
N LEU A 107 -9.41 -20.83 -0.78
CA LEU A 107 -8.97 -20.47 -2.13
C LEU A 107 -7.74 -21.30 -2.57
N ILE A 108 -6.78 -21.47 -1.67
CA ILE A 108 -5.60 -22.32 -1.93
C ILE A 108 -6.01 -23.78 -2.21
N ASP A 109 -6.90 -24.35 -1.40
CA ASP A 109 -7.38 -25.73 -1.59
C ASP A 109 -8.14 -25.88 -2.91
N LYS A 110 -9.02 -24.94 -3.25
CA LYS A 110 -9.75 -24.91 -4.51
C LYS A 110 -8.83 -24.77 -5.73
N GLN A 111 -7.78 -23.97 -5.63
CA GLN A 111 -6.76 -23.86 -6.68
C GLN A 111 -5.98 -25.18 -6.83
N ARG A 112 -5.67 -25.86 -5.75
CA ARG A 112 -4.96 -27.15 -5.75
C ARG A 112 -5.81 -28.28 -6.31
N SER A 113 -7.12 -28.29 -6.02
CA SER A 113 -8.06 -29.30 -6.53
C SER A 113 -8.48 -29.08 -7.98
N GLY A 114 -8.17 -27.91 -8.56
CA GLY A 114 -8.61 -27.53 -9.90
C GLY A 114 -10.05 -26.97 -9.96
N GLU A 115 -10.69 -26.71 -8.82
CA GLU A 115 -12.00 -26.03 -8.77
C GLU A 115 -11.86 -24.56 -9.17
N ILE A 116 -10.73 -23.93 -8.89
CA ILE A 116 -10.31 -22.62 -9.38
C ILE A 116 -9.13 -22.81 -10.32
N ASN A 117 -9.09 -21.98 -11.36
CA ASN A 117 -8.02 -21.96 -12.36
C ASN A 117 -7.42 -20.55 -12.45
N ALA A 118 -6.78 -20.09 -11.39
CA ALA A 118 -6.08 -18.81 -11.36
C ALA A 118 -4.96 -18.78 -12.42
N PRO A 119 -4.81 -17.69 -13.17
CA PRO A 119 -3.78 -17.58 -14.18
C PRO A 119 -2.37 -17.78 -13.60
N GLU A 120 -1.47 -18.36 -14.40
CA GLU A 120 -0.08 -18.56 -14.01
C GLU A 120 0.61 -17.22 -13.70
N GLY A 121 1.50 -17.22 -12.73
CA GLY A 121 2.16 -16.02 -12.23
C GLY A 121 1.32 -15.13 -11.30
N THR A 122 0.03 -15.46 -11.07
CA THR A 122 -0.76 -14.77 -10.04
C THR A 122 -0.40 -15.24 -8.63
N ALA A 123 -0.60 -14.38 -7.63
CA ALA A 123 -0.30 -14.72 -6.24
C ALA A 123 -1.02 -16.00 -5.78
N LEU A 124 -2.30 -16.17 -6.15
CA LEU A 124 -3.06 -17.37 -5.81
C LEU A 124 -2.44 -18.64 -6.41
N CYS A 125 -2.08 -18.59 -7.70
CA CYS A 125 -1.44 -19.71 -8.37
C CYS A 125 -0.07 -20.05 -7.76
N GLU A 126 0.79 -19.03 -7.55
CA GLU A 126 2.15 -19.21 -7.03
C GLU A 126 2.15 -19.72 -5.58
N TRP A 127 1.31 -19.19 -4.71
CA TRP A 127 1.23 -19.66 -3.32
C TRP A 127 0.58 -21.05 -3.20
N ALA A 128 -0.36 -21.37 -4.06
CA ALA A 128 -0.95 -22.72 -4.08
C ALA A 128 0.07 -23.80 -4.46
N ARG A 129 1.05 -23.49 -5.31
CA ARG A 129 2.10 -24.40 -5.78
C ARG A 129 3.38 -24.34 -4.94
N PHE A 130 3.50 -23.36 -4.05
CA PHE A 130 4.75 -23.13 -3.30
C PHE A 130 5.09 -24.33 -2.42
N ARG A 131 6.36 -24.78 -2.51
CA ARG A 131 6.92 -25.86 -1.70
C ARG A 131 7.93 -25.31 -0.71
N GLY A 132 7.90 -25.87 0.49
CA GLY A 132 8.89 -25.58 1.52
C GLY A 132 10.28 -26.15 1.18
N THR A 133 11.24 -25.91 2.06
CA THR A 133 12.60 -26.43 1.94
C THR A 133 12.68 -27.97 2.10
N ASP A 134 11.64 -28.59 2.63
CA ASP A 134 11.41 -30.03 2.74
C ASP A 134 10.88 -30.65 1.45
N GLY A 135 10.50 -29.84 0.46
CA GLY A 135 9.92 -30.25 -0.81
C GLY A 135 8.40 -30.46 -0.76
N ASP A 136 7.78 -30.33 0.40
CA ASP A 136 6.34 -30.46 0.56
C ASP A 136 5.59 -29.15 0.22
N LEU A 137 4.34 -29.28 -0.20
CA LEU A 137 3.47 -28.11 -0.38
C LEU A 137 3.30 -27.39 0.96
N LEU A 138 3.40 -26.06 0.92
CA LEU A 138 3.11 -25.26 2.10
C LEU A 138 1.69 -25.57 2.60
N ASP A 139 1.50 -25.69 3.91
CA ASP A 139 0.17 -25.86 4.49
C ASP A 139 -0.81 -24.81 3.94
N ALA A 140 -2.06 -25.22 3.64
CA ALA A 140 -3.02 -24.36 2.96
C ALA A 140 -3.33 -23.06 3.72
N LYS A 141 -3.36 -23.12 5.06
CA LYS A 141 -3.56 -21.93 5.91
C LYS A 141 -2.36 -21.00 5.81
N LEU A 142 -1.13 -21.52 5.84
CA LEU A 142 0.08 -20.70 5.68
C LEU A 142 0.18 -20.10 4.27
N ALA A 143 -0.12 -20.86 3.23
CA ALA A 143 -0.18 -20.38 1.86
C ALA A 143 -1.27 -19.27 1.70
N GLY A 144 -2.41 -19.44 2.35
CA GLY A 144 -3.48 -18.43 2.40
C GLY A 144 -3.07 -17.15 3.15
N ILE A 145 -2.26 -17.26 4.20
CA ILE A 145 -1.67 -16.10 4.89
C ILE A 145 -0.71 -15.36 3.97
N GLU A 146 0.12 -16.08 3.21
CA GLU A 146 1.03 -15.44 2.25
C GLU A 146 0.28 -14.80 1.06
N LEU A 147 -0.83 -15.38 0.62
CA LEU A 147 -1.73 -14.74 -0.34
C LEU A 147 -2.28 -13.42 0.21
N GLN A 148 -2.71 -13.38 1.47
CA GLN A 148 -3.14 -12.15 2.12
C GLN A 148 -1.99 -11.14 2.30
N ASN A 149 -0.78 -11.60 2.58
CA ASN A 149 0.42 -10.75 2.65
C ASN A 149 0.76 -10.14 1.28
N SER A 150 0.37 -10.80 0.19
CA SER A 150 0.54 -10.27 -1.18
C SER A 150 -0.55 -9.25 -1.58
N THR A 151 -1.70 -9.21 -0.89
CA THR A 151 -2.84 -8.35 -1.28
C THR A 151 -3.18 -7.27 -0.25
N ARG A 152 -3.21 -7.60 1.04
CA ARG A 152 -3.61 -6.67 2.11
C ARG A 152 -2.74 -5.41 2.21
N PRO A 153 -1.41 -5.43 1.98
CA PRO A 153 -0.60 -4.21 2.02
C PRO A 153 -1.03 -3.15 1.01
N ALA A 154 -1.52 -3.54 -0.17
CA ALA A 154 -2.08 -2.62 -1.16
C ALA A 154 -3.25 -1.82 -0.55
N ILE A 155 -4.17 -2.48 0.18
CA ILE A 155 -5.29 -1.81 0.84
C ILE A 155 -4.81 -0.78 1.89
N ALA A 156 -3.68 -1.02 2.55
CA ALA A 156 -3.12 -0.09 3.53
C ALA A 156 -2.70 1.26 2.91
N VAL A 157 -2.38 1.29 1.62
CA VAL A 157 -2.02 2.50 0.86
C VAL A 157 -3.17 3.51 0.78
N SER A 158 -4.42 3.10 1.05
CA SER A 158 -5.56 4.01 1.20
C SER A 158 -5.32 5.13 2.20
N ARG A 159 -4.44 4.93 3.19
CA ARG A 159 -4.03 5.99 4.12
C ARG A 159 -3.19 7.06 3.44
N PHE A 160 -2.28 6.64 2.59
CA PHE A 160 -1.53 7.59 1.76
C PHE A 160 -2.45 8.31 0.76
N ALA A 161 -3.48 7.64 0.22
CA ALA A 161 -4.48 8.29 -0.63
C ALA A 161 -5.23 9.40 0.12
N ALA A 162 -5.58 9.19 1.40
CA ALA A 162 -6.17 10.24 2.24
C ALA A 162 -5.20 11.41 2.50
N PHE A 163 -3.91 11.13 2.71
CA PHE A 163 -2.87 12.16 2.79
C PHE A 163 -2.70 12.88 1.46
N ALA A 164 -2.75 12.19 0.33
CA ALA A 164 -2.72 12.82 -0.99
C ALA A 164 -3.87 13.81 -1.16
N ALA A 165 -5.10 13.44 -0.76
CA ALA A 165 -6.24 14.35 -0.75
C ALA A 165 -5.97 15.61 0.10
N ARG A 166 -5.38 15.43 1.30
CA ARG A 166 -4.97 16.54 2.17
C ARG A 166 -3.97 17.47 1.47
N TYR A 167 -2.93 16.91 0.86
CA TYR A 167 -1.90 17.73 0.21
C TYR A 167 -2.41 18.41 -1.07
N LEU A 168 -3.34 17.81 -1.81
CA LEU A 168 -3.99 18.47 -2.96
C LEU A 168 -4.88 19.66 -2.55
N VAL A 169 -5.40 19.68 -1.31
CA VAL A 169 -6.11 20.84 -0.75
C VAL A 169 -5.13 21.91 -0.28
N LEU A 170 -4.04 21.52 0.39
CA LEU A 170 -3.05 22.46 0.93
C LEU A 170 -2.16 23.07 -0.16
N TYR A 171 -1.95 22.34 -1.24
CA TYR A 171 -1.06 22.73 -2.36
C TYR A 171 -1.78 22.53 -3.71
N PRO A 172 -2.86 23.32 -3.97
CA PRO A 172 -3.69 23.16 -5.17
C PRO A 172 -2.96 23.44 -6.48
N GLN A 173 -1.82 24.14 -6.45
CA GLN A 173 -1.00 24.47 -7.62
C GLN A 173 -0.48 23.24 -8.38
N TYR A 174 -0.40 22.08 -7.75
CA TYR A 174 0.04 20.84 -8.42
C TYR A 174 -1.05 20.16 -9.25
N ARG A 175 -2.30 20.59 -9.12
CA ARG A 175 -3.43 19.91 -9.76
C ARG A 175 -3.44 20.07 -11.28
N ASP A 176 -3.09 21.24 -11.76
CA ASP A 176 -3.20 21.58 -13.18
C ASP A 176 -2.20 20.79 -14.04
N ASP A 177 -0.95 20.67 -13.59
CA ASP A 177 0.08 19.89 -14.28
C ASP A 177 -0.28 18.40 -14.33
N ILE A 178 -0.75 17.84 -13.22
CA ILE A 178 -1.20 16.43 -13.13
C ILE A 178 -2.42 16.21 -14.04
N ALA A 179 -3.40 17.13 -14.04
CA ALA A 179 -4.57 17.01 -14.90
C ALA A 179 -4.21 17.07 -16.38
N ALA A 180 -3.28 17.96 -16.77
CA ALA A 180 -2.80 18.09 -18.14
C ALA A 180 -2.07 16.82 -18.63
N GLU A 181 -1.27 16.20 -17.77
CA GLU A 181 -0.64 14.90 -18.11
C GLU A 181 -1.69 13.81 -18.35
N VAL A 182 -2.69 13.70 -17.48
CA VAL A 182 -3.78 12.70 -17.65
C VAL A 182 -4.57 12.99 -18.92
N GLU A 183 -4.87 14.23 -19.25
CA GLU A 183 -5.55 14.59 -20.50
C GLU A 183 -4.70 14.19 -21.72
N SER A 184 -3.40 14.42 -21.67
CA SER A 184 -2.48 14.07 -22.76
C SER A 184 -2.27 12.58 -22.92
N SER A 185 -2.10 11.84 -21.81
CA SER A 185 -1.82 10.39 -21.82
C SER A 185 -3.08 9.54 -21.98
N GLY A 186 -4.23 10.05 -21.56
CA GLY A 186 -5.49 9.30 -21.49
C GLY A 186 -5.57 8.27 -20.37
N THR A 187 -4.53 8.16 -19.51
CA THR A 187 -4.43 7.15 -18.44
C THR A 187 -4.24 7.82 -17.07
N LEU A 188 -4.64 7.10 -16.00
CA LEU A 188 -4.40 7.53 -14.62
C LEU A 188 -3.03 7.05 -14.08
N VAL A 189 -2.39 6.11 -14.74
CA VAL A 189 -1.09 5.54 -14.36
C VAL A 189 0.04 6.14 -15.19
N ASP A 190 1.27 6.02 -14.69
CA ASP A 190 2.50 6.45 -15.37
C ASP A 190 2.62 7.96 -15.67
N ASN A 191 1.88 8.80 -14.95
CA ASN A 191 2.01 10.26 -15.05
C ASN A 191 3.11 10.75 -14.11
N GLU A 192 4.12 11.43 -14.65
CA GLU A 192 5.34 11.80 -13.93
C GLU A 192 5.06 12.71 -12.74
N HIS A 193 4.25 13.78 -12.91
CA HIS A 193 3.90 14.68 -11.82
C HIS A 193 3.07 13.99 -10.74
N ALA A 194 2.20 13.05 -11.10
CA ALA A 194 1.44 12.26 -10.13
C ALA A 194 2.35 11.29 -9.35
N ILE A 195 3.33 10.68 -10.01
CA ILE A 195 4.34 9.82 -9.36
C ILE A 195 5.20 10.65 -8.40
N ALA A 196 5.71 11.80 -8.84
CA ALA A 196 6.50 12.69 -8.00
C ALA A 196 5.70 13.17 -6.76
N PHE A 197 4.44 13.54 -6.95
CA PHE A 197 3.52 13.88 -5.86
C PHE A 197 3.32 12.72 -4.89
N ALA A 198 3.09 11.51 -5.40
CA ALA A 198 2.91 10.29 -4.60
C ALA A 198 4.16 9.97 -3.77
N GLN A 199 5.37 10.13 -4.35
CA GLN A 199 6.62 9.92 -3.63
C GLN A 199 6.78 10.94 -2.48
N GLU A 200 6.47 12.21 -2.71
CA GLU A 200 6.53 13.23 -1.66
C GLU A 200 5.47 13.00 -0.56
N VAL A 201 4.27 12.55 -0.93
CA VAL A 201 3.26 12.10 0.05
C VAL A 201 3.83 10.99 0.93
N ARG A 202 4.47 9.99 0.35
CA ARG A 202 5.09 8.87 1.08
C ARG A 202 6.23 9.33 1.98
N ARG A 203 7.03 10.31 1.52
CA ARG A 203 8.17 10.83 2.27
C ARG A 203 7.76 11.49 3.57
N ILE A 204 6.78 12.39 3.50
CA ILE A 204 6.45 13.31 4.62
C ILE A 204 5.26 12.84 5.48
N SER A 205 4.47 11.87 5.00
CA SER A 205 3.29 11.42 5.75
C SER A 205 3.65 10.39 6.82
N PRO A 206 3.20 10.56 8.07
CA PRO A 206 3.54 9.68 9.19
C PRO A 206 2.70 8.39 9.21
N PHE A 207 2.62 7.67 8.10
CA PHE A 207 1.83 6.44 7.99
C PHE A 207 2.29 5.37 8.99
N VAL A 208 3.57 5.01 8.92
CA VAL A 208 4.27 4.20 9.93
C VAL A 208 5.56 4.95 10.28
N PRO A 209 5.51 5.88 11.24
CA PRO A 209 6.62 6.80 11.48
C PRO A 209 7.84 6.12 12.09
N MET A 210 7.67 4.96 12.72
CA MET A 210 8.76 4.24 13.37
C MET A 210 8.53 2.72 13.37
N LEU A 211 9.61 1.95 13.46
CA LEU A 211 9.58 0.50 13.59
C LEU A 211 10.36 0.09 14.87
N PRO A 212 9.66 -0.24 15.96
CA PRO A 212 10.30 -0.70 17.18
C PRO A 212 10.64 -2.20 17.10
N ALA A 213 11.81 -2.56 17.65
CA ALA A 213 12.25 -3.94 17.80
C ALA A 213 13.00 -4.11 19.12
N PHE A 214 13.30 -5.35 19.51
CA PHE A 214 14.23 -5.66 20.59
C PHE A 214 15.48 -6.29 20.01
N ALA A 215 16.64 -5.87 20.52
CA ALA A 215 17.92 -6.49 20.18
C ALA A 215 17.85 -7.99 20.52
N ARG A 216 18.21 -8.84 19.58
CA ARG A 216 18.19 -10.28 19.73
C ARG A 216 19.45 -10.82 20.39
N ASP A 217 20.57 -10.12 20.14
CA ASP A 217 21.90 -10.42 20.66
C ASP A 217 22.59 -9.11 20.97
N ASP A 218 23.69 -9.15 21.71
CA ASP A 218 24.58 -7.99 21.92
C ASP A 218 25.22 -7.58 20.60
N PHE A 219 25.21 -6.30 20.27
CA PHE A 219 25.91 -5.77 19.09
C PHE A 219 26.36 -4.32 19.29
N GLU A 220 27.25 -3.88 18.42
CA GLU A 220 27.69 -2.49 18.37
C GLU A 220 27.16 -1.81 17.11
N TRP A 221 26.68 -0.58 17.29
CA TRP A 221 26.21 0.28 16.21
C TRP A 221 26.80 1.68 16.41
N ASP A 222 27.59 2.15 15.47
CA ASP A 222 28.23 3.48 15.47
C ASP A 222 28.86 3.84 16.82
N GLY A 223 29.67 2.93 17.39
CA GLY A 223 30.34 3.08 18.67
C GLY A 223 29.45 2.89 19.92
N HIS A 224 28.15 2.65 19.74
CA HIS A 224 27.21 2.40 20.83
C HIS A 224 27.01 0.89 21.06
N GLN A 225 27.20 0.46 22.32
CA GLN A 225 26.93 -0.93 22.72
C GLN A 225 25.44 -1.12 22.98
N ILE A 226 24.81 -2.01 22.23
CA ILE A 226 23.40 -2.37 22.37
C ILE A 226 23.33 -3.79 22.92
N LYS A 227 22.64 -3.95 24.05
CA LYS A 227 22.52 -5.23 24.73
C LYS A 227 21.29 -6.01 24.28
N GLU A 228 21.38 -7.34 24.37
CA GLU A 228 20.22 -8.23 24.17
C GLU A 228 19.02 -7.76 25.00
N GLY A 229 17.82 -7.77 24.40
CA GLY A 229 16.59 -7.30 25.01
C GLY A 229 16.42 -5.78 25.07
N GLN A 230 17.41 -4.99 24.67
CA GLN A 230 17.29 -3.54 24.60
C GLN A 230 16.38 -3.16 23.42
N ARG A 231 15.49 -2.16 23.64
CA ARG A 231 14.63 -1.65 22.58
C ARG A 231 15.43 -0.82 21.59
N VAL A 232 15.28 -1.13 20.32
CA VAL A 232 15.82 -0.36 19.19
C VAL A 232 14.63 0.15 18.36
N ILE A 233 14.71 1.40 17.93
CA ILE A 233 13.66 2.03 17.09
C ILE A 233 14.34 2.52 15.82
N ILE A 234 13.79 2.11 14.66
CA ILE A 234 14.12 2.73 13.38
C ILE A 234 13.14 3.88 13.18
N ASP A 235 13.66 5.12 13.18
CA ASP A 235 12.89 6.32 12.94
C ASP A 235 12.73 6.53 11.42
N VAL A 236 11.63 6.04 10.88
CA VAL A 236 11.33 6.13 9.45
C VAL A 236 11.02 7.57 9.03
N LEU A 237 10.18 8.26 9.81
CA LEU A 237 9.81 9.64 9.49
C LEU A 237 10.98 10.59 9.67
N GLY A 238 11.74 10.44 10.77
CA GLY A 238 12.95 11.24 11.01
C GLY A 238 13.97 11.07 9.87
N THR A 239 14.23 9.84 9.42
CA THR A 239 15.11 9.59 8.26
C THR A 239 14.57 10.24 6.99
N ASN A 240 13.28 10.11 6.70
CA ASN A 240 12.65 10.71 5.53
C ASN A 240 12.59 12.25 5.58
N THR A 241 12.82 12.85 6.74
CA THR A 241 12.80 14.31 6.95
C THR A 241 14.08 14.84 7.59
N ASP A 242 15.19 14.11 7.49
CA ASP A 242 16.49 14.51 8.01
C ASP A 242 17.01 15.75 7.28
N PRO A 243 17.28 16.88 7.97
CA PRO A 243 17.77 18.09 7.32
C PRO A 243 19.21 17.97 6.78
N SER A 244 19.95 16.95 7.13
CA SER A 244 21.26 16.66 6.54
C SER A 244 21.15 16.02 5.15
N GLU A 245 20.01 15.38 4.85
CA GLU A 245 19.78 14.64 3.60
C GLU A 245 18.74 15.33 2.69
N TRP A 246 17.83 16.13 3.28
CA TRP A 246 16.72 16.75 2.57
C TRP A 246 16.72 18.28 2.76
N GLU A 247 16.83 19.01 1.66
CA GLU A 247 16.63 20.47 1.66
C GLU A 247 15.16 20.79 2.02
N GLU A 248 14.89 21.75 2.90
CA GLU A 248 13.55 22.08 3.40
C GLU A 248 12.72 20.83 3.78
N PRO A 249 13.19 19.97 4.71
CA PRO A 249 12.71 18.60 4.89
C PRO A 249 11.22 18.51 5.25
N LEU A 250 10.66 19.55 5.88
CA LEU A 250 9.25 19.58 6.29
C LEU A 250 8.32 20.26 5.27
N ARG A 251 8.88 20.82 4.20
CA ARG A 251 8.11 21.41 3.10
C ARG A 251 7.69 20.32 2.11
N PHE A 252 6.40 20.30 1.78
CA PHE A 252 5.88 19.45 0.70
C PHE A 252 6.35 19.97 -0.66
N LYS A 253 7.16 19.21 -1.37
CA LYS A 253 7.86 19.62 -2.59
C LYS A 253 8.02 18.43 -3.54
N PRO A 254 7.00 18.06 -4.32
CA PRO A 254 7.04 16.95 -5.28
C PRO A 254 8.18 17.05 -6.30
N GLU A 255 8.64 18.25 -6.62
CA GLU A 255 9.74 18.52 -7.56
C GLU A 255 11.03 17.76 -7.20
N ARG A 256 11.18 17.30 -5.96
CA ARG A 256 12.30 16.45 -5.52
C ARG A 256 12.38 15.14 -6.28
N PHE A 257 11.25 14.69 -6.79
CA PHE A 257 11.10 13.38 -7.44
C PHE A 257 10.84 13.47 -8.94
N LEU A 258 10.76 14.67 -9.52
CA LEU A 258 10.70 14.82 -10.99
C LEU A 258 12.04 14.42 -11.62
N GLY A 259 11.99 13.60 -12.66
CA GLY A 259 13.17 13.07 -13.33
C GLY A 259 13.94 12.01 -12.50
N VAL A 260 13.39 11.52 -11.40
CA VAL A 260 13.99 10.46 -10.60
C VAL A 260 13.46 9.11 -11.07
N ASP A 261 14.25 8.38 -11.87
CA ASP A 261 13.87 7.08 -12.42
C ASP A 261 13.62 6.03 -11.34
N ASN A 262 14.42 6.03 -10.27
CA ASN A 262 14.32 5.06 -9.19
C ASN A 262 14.56 5.71 -7.83
N ALA A 263 13.48 6.05 -7.12
CA ALA A 263 13.55 6.62 -5.79
C ALA A 263 14.09 5.64 -4.73
N GLU A 264 14.11 4.33 -4.99
CA GLU A 264 14.68 3.32 -4.09
C GLU A 264 16.20 3.50 -3.88
N THR A 265 16.87 4.20 -4.81
CA THR A 265 18.32 4.48 -4.73
C THR A 265 18.66 5.60 -3.73
N ILE A 266 17.67 6.40 -3.31
CA ILE A 266 17.85 7.48 -2.32
C ILE A 266 17.94 6.85 -0.93
N LYS A 267 19.13 6.89 -0.32
CA LYS A 267 19.41 6.21 0.97
C LYS A 267 18.53 6.70 2.12
N ALA A 268 18.24 7.99 2.17
CA ALA A 268 17.37 8.60 3.19
C ALA A 268 15.89 8.52 2.86
N PHE A 269 15.49 7.78 1.80
CA PHE A 269 14.09 7.58 1.42
C PHE A 269 13.65 6.15 1.75
N ILE A 270 13.09 5.98 2.94
CA ILE A 270 12.71 4.67 3.49
C ILE A 270 11.23 4.61 3.95
N PRO A 271 10.27 5.20 3.22
CA PRO A 271 8.88 5.30 3.69
C PRO A 271 8.21 3.92 3.89
N GLN A 272 8.71 2.90 3.23
CA GLN A 272 8.25 1.51 3.34
C GLN A 272 9.42 0.55 3.62
N GLY A 273 10.40 1.00 4.41
CA GLY A 273 11.60 0.26 4.75
C GLY A 273 12.77 0.60 3.81
N GLY A 274 13.92 0.04 4.09
CA GLY A 274 15.16 0.33 3.38
C GLY A 274 16.00 -0.90 3.09
N GLY A 275 17.11 -0.67 2.40
CA GLY A 275 18.02 -1.72 1.96
C GLY A 275 17.55 -2.44 0.69
N ASP A 276 18.15 -3.56 0.39
CA ASP A 276 17.83 -4.39 -0.77
C ASP A 276 16.51 -5.15 -0.57
N VAL A 277 15.69 -5.26 -1.61
CA VAL A 277 14.37 -5.90 -1.55
C VAL A 277 14.48 -7.40 -1.27
N ALA A 278 15.46 -8.09 -1.83
CA ALA A 278 15.60 -9.54 -1.70
C ALA A 278 16.21 -9.95 -0.35
N THR A 279 17.17 -9.17 0.16
CA THR A 279 17.97 -9.51 1.34
C THR A 279 17.73 -8.60 2.55
N GLY A 280 17.31 -7.34 2.32
CA GLY A 280 17.01 -6.34 3.34
C GLY A 280 15.54 -6.30 3.77
N HIS A 281 15.09 -5.14 4.21
CA HIS A 281 13.73 -4.92 4.72
C HIS A 281 12.91 -3.89 3.93
N ARG A 282 13.33 -3.53 2.71
CA ARG A 282 12.51 -2.75 1.79
C ARG A 282 11.26 -3.54 1.39
N CYS A 283 10.12 -2.86 1.33
CA CYS A 283 8.84 -3.47 0.98
C CYS A 283 8.86 -3.97 -0.48
N PRO A 284 8.63 -5.26 -0.74
CA PRO A 284 8.58 -5.75 -2.12
C PRO A 284 7.41 -5.21 -2.93
N GLY A 285 6.32 -4.77 -2.27
CA GLY A 285 5.15 -4.16 -2.90
C GLY A 285 5.27 -2.65 -3.15
N GLU A 286 6.45 -2.05 -3.00
CA GLU A 286 6.64 -0.60 -3.08
C GLU A 286 6.25 -0.03 -4.45
N LYS A 287 6.61 -0.71 -5.54
CA LYS A 287 6.25 -0.30 -6.91
C LYS A 287 4.72 -0.30 -7.12
N ILE A 288 4.02 -1.32 -6.64
CA ILE A 288 2.56 -1.39 -6.67
C ILE A 288 1.96 -0.25 -5.85
N ALA A 289 2.49 0.01 -4.65
CA ALA A 289 2.02 1.10 -3.79
C ALA A 289 2.21 2.48 -4.43
N VAL A 290 3.31 2.72 -5.14
CA VAL A 290 3.52 3.95 -5.90
C VAL A 290 2.53 4.06 -7.05
N THR A 291 2.33 2.98 -7.80
CA THR A 291 1.39 2.93 -8.94
C THR A 291 -0.03 3.29 -8.50
N GLU A 292 -0.55 2.65 -7.45
CA GLU A 292 -1.93 2.92 -7.00
C GLU A 292 -2.09 4.29 -6.36
N LEU A 293 -1.04 4.79 -5.66
CA LEU A 293 -1.06 6.13 -5.07
C LEU A 293 -0.96 7.22 -6.15
N ALA A 294 -0.11 7.06 -7.15
CA ALA A 294 -0.04 7.99 -8.28
C ALA A 294 -1.35 8.00 -9.09
N ALA A 295 -1.95 6.82 -9.30
CA ALA A 295 -3.21 6.70 -10.01
C ALA A 295 -4.38 7.40 -9.29
N ILE A 296 -4.48 7.32 -7.95
CA ILE A 296 -5.52 8.08 -7.23
C ILE A 296 -5.22 9.58 -7.21
N VAL A 297 -3.95 10.01 -7.14
CA VAL A 297 -3.57 11.41 -7.29
C VAL A 297 -4.02 11.95 -8.65
N SER A 298 -3.74 11.23 -9.72
CA SER A 298 -4.23 11.52 -11.09
C SER A 298 -5.75 11.64 -11.14
N ALA A 299 -6.47 10.70 -10.52
CA ALA A 299 -7.93 10.68 -10.48
C ALA A 299 -8.50 11.89 -9.71
N LEU A 300 -7.89 12.26 -8.59
CA LEU A 300 -8.33 13.39 -7.75
C LEU A 300 -8.09 14.75 -8.42
N CYS A 301 -7.19 14.83 -9.38
CA CYS A 301 -6.89 16.07 -10.13
C CYS A 301 -7.80 16.25 -11.35
N GLN A 302 -8.65 15.28 -11.70
CA GLN A 302 -9.53 15.39 -12.86
C GLN A 302 -10.53 16.56 -12.74
N PRO A 303 -10.91 17.16 -13.88
CA PRO A 303 -11.95 18.20 -13.91
C PRO A 303 -13.24 17.75 -13.23
N GLY A 304 -13.88 18.65 -12.49
CA GLY A 304 -15.11 18.40 -11.75
C GLY A 304 -14.91 17.70 -10.41
N ILE A 305 -13.70 17.24 -10.05
CA ILE A 305 -13.43 16.67 -8.73
C ILE A 305 -13.05 17.78 -7.75
N SER A 306 -13.80 17.89 -6.66
CA SER A 306 -13.53 18.79 -5.53
C SER A 306 -13.34 18.00 -4.23
N ILE A 307 -12.35 18.40 -3.44
CA ILE A 307 -12.03 17.80 -2.14
C ILE A 307 -12.44 18.80 -1.06
N ASP A 308 -13.24 18.36 -0.09
CA ASP A 308 -13.66 19.18 1.05
C ASP A 308 -12.43 19.50 1.93
N PRO A 309 -12.13 20.78 2.20
CA PRO A 309 -11.01 21.17 3.05
C PRO A 309 -11.24 20.89 4.55
N GLY A 310 -12.46 20.47 4.97
CA GLY A 310 -12.80 20.24 6.38
C GLY A 310 -12.14 19.00 6.97
N ASP A 311 -11.62 19.11 8.19
CA ASP A 311 -11.07 18.05 9.05
C ASP A 311 -10.05 17.12 8.37
N LEU A 312 -9.08 17.74 7.68
CA LEU A 312 -7.93 17.05 7.08
C LEU A 312 -6.76 16.86 8.06
N ASP A 313 -6.93 17.23 9.32
CA ASP A 313 -5.94 16.98 10.38
C ASP A 313 -5.89 15.51 10.76
N TYR A 314 -4.75 15.09 11.28
CA TYR A 314 -4.52 13.72 11.73
C TYR A 314 -3.95 13.70 13.15
N ASP A 315 -4.07 12.55 13.81
CA ASP A 315 -3.49 12.31 15.12
C ASP A 315 -2.11 11.64 14.96
N PRO A 316 -1.00 12.34 15.30
CA PRO A 316 0.34 11.78 15.15
C PRO A 316 0.65 10.67 16.16
N THR A 317 -0.17 10.49 17.19
CA THR A 317 0.00 9.43 18.20
C THR A 317 -0.61 8.10 17.75
N MET A 318 -1.42 8.12 16.69
CA MET A 318 -1.98 6.90 16.09
C MET A 318 -1.02 6.30 15.06
N MET A 319 -0.90 4.97 15.07
CA MET A 319 -0.08 4.24 14.12
C MET A 319 -0.81 2.95 13.68
N PRO A 320 -1.14 2.80 12.39
CA PRO A 320 -0.96 3.77 11.30
C PRO A 320 -1.99 4.91 11.38
N THR A 321 -1.56 6.13 11.08
CA THR A 321 -2.43 7.32 11.09
C THR A 321 -2.95 7.68 9.70
N ARG A 322 -3.96 8.54 9.66
CA ARG A 322 -4.52 9.16 8.46
C ARG A 322 -5.30 10.43 8.80
N PRO A 323 -5.60 11.31 7.84
CA PRO A 323 -6.54 12.41 8.04
C PRO A 323 -7.89 11.92 8.57
N ARG A 324 -8.45 12.64 9.57
CA ARG A 324 -9.65 12.20 10.31
C ARG A 324 -10.87 12.04 9.41
N SER A 325 -11.10 13.00 8.52
CA SER A 325 -12.23 12.94 7.56
C SER A 325 -12.06 11.85 6.50
N GLY A 326 -10.81 11.36 6.28
CA GLY A 326 -10.47 10.45 5.19
C GLY A 326 -10.49 11.10 3.81
N GLY A 327 -10.72 12.44 3.70
CA GLY A 327 -10.82 13.18 2.44
C GLY A 327 -12.22 13.02 1.83
N ARG A 328 -13.17 13.88 2.20
CA ARG A 328 -14.48 13.94 1.53
C ARG A 328 -14.31 14.52 0.13
N VAL A 329 -15.01 13.94 -0.84
CA VAL A 329 -14.86 14.28 -2.24
C VAL A 329 -16.21 14.32 -2.95
N HIS A 330 -16.35 15.23 -3.92
CA HIS A 330 -17.52 15.39 -4.76
C HIS A 330 -17.09 15.45 -6.22
N ARG A 331 -17.98 15.05 -7.11
CA ARG A 331 -17.83 15.22 -8.55
C ARG A 331 -19.02 16.01 -9.07
N GLY A 332 -18.75 17.24 -9.58
CA GLY A 332 -19.73 18.10 -10.24
C GLY A 332 -20.01 17.67 -11.67
#